data_3a598e97d1d9cea787d3c3b0bc020000
#
_entry.id   3a598e97d1d9cea787d3c3b0bc020000
#
_cell.length_a   1.000
_cell.length_b   1.000
_cell.length_c   1.000
_cell.angle_alpha   90.00
_cell.angle_beta   90.00
_cell.angle_gamma   90.00
#
_symmetry.space_group_name_H-M   'P 1'
#
loop_
_entity.id
_entity.type
_entity.pdbx_description
1 polymer ?
#
loop_
_entity_poly.entity_id
_entity_poly.type
_entity_poly.pdbx_seq_one_letter_code
_entity_poly.pdbx_strand_id
1 'polypeptide(L)'
;MRGKEISMIFQDSGAMMNPTRTIGKVFVEYIRTHENISKNDAWAKGVEMLERMRLPNGDNIMKSYPFQLSGGMRQRVGIAMGMTYQPDLLLADEPTSALDVTTQAQIVRQFMELRDEYDTSMIIVTHNLGVAAYMADKIIVMKHGEIVECGDRERLLKHAKTEYTRQLLDAVPSLGGMRYV
;
A
#
# COMPACT_ATOMS: atom_id res chain seq x y z
N MET A 1 -1.77 -18.05 -8.61
CA MET A 1 -2.08 -17.68 -7.21
C MET A 1 -1.12 -16.62 -6.68
N ARG A 2 0.03 -16.95 -6.09
CA ARG A 2 0.95 -15.94 -5.53
C ARG A 2 1.50 -14.99 -6.60
N GLY A 3 1.38 -13.68 -6.38
CA GLY A 3 1.86 -12.62 -7.27
C GLY A 3 0.89 -12.23 -8.41
N LYS A 4 -0.16 -13.01 -8.66
CA LYS A 4 -1.22 -12.68 -9.62
C LYS A 4 -2.57 -12.48 -8.92
N GLU A 5 -3.10 -13.52 -8.29
CA GLU A 5 -4.40 -13.46 -7.59
C GLU A 5 -4.25 -12.87 -6.18
N ILE A 6 -3.11 -13.16 -5.52
CA ILE A 6 -2.80 -12.62 -4.19
C ILE A 6 -1.43 -11.95 -4.25
N SER A 7 -1.39 -10.69 -3.87
CA SER A 7 -0.16 -9.90 -3.77
C SER A 7 0.05 -9.38 -2.36
N MET A 8 1.31 -9.08 -2.02
CA MET A 8 1.66 -8.55 -0.71
C MET A 8 2.65 -7.39 -0.81
N ILE A 9 2.35 -6.33 -0.07
CA ILE A 9 3.22 -5.17 0.11
C ILE A 9 3.69 -5.19 1.56
N PHE A 10 5.00 -5.21 1.75
CA PHE A 10 5.63 -5.21 3.07
C PHE A 10 5.88 -3.80 3.57
N GLN A 11 5.99 -3.67 4.89
CA GLN A 11 6.52 -2.48 5.54
C GLN A 11 7.90 -2.14 4.96
N ASP A 12 8.12 -0.86 4.61
CA ASP A 12 9.35 -0.40 3.96
C ASP A 12 9.75 -1.26 2.74
N SER A 13 8.85 -1.33 1.74
CA SER A 13 9.14 -2.00 0.45
C SER A 13 10.45 -1.52 -0.18
N GLY A 14 10.91 -0.31 0.17
CA GLY A 14 12.18 0.24 -0.29
C GLY A 14 13.40 -0.46 0.29
N ALA A 15 13.39 -0.83 1.55
CA ALA A 15 14.49 -1.57 2.19
C ALA A 15 14.57 -3.01 1.70
N MET A 16 13.47 -3.57 1.21
CA MET A 16 13.44 -4.93 0.66
C MET A 16 13.99 -5.02 -0.77
N MET A 17 14.16 -3.89 -1.46
CA MET A 17 14.72 -3.87 -2.81
C MET A 17 16.24 -4.08 -2.77
N ASN A 18 16.73 -4.96 -3.62
CA ASN A 18 18.18 -5.18 -3.73
C ASN A 18 18.88 -3.88 -4.20
N PRO A 19 19.73 -3.25 -3.36
CA PRO A 19 20.33 -1.95 -3.67
C PRO A 19 21.33 -2.01 -4.84
N THR A 20 21.80 -3.19 -5.21
CA THR A 20 22.78 -3.39 -6.30
C THR A 20 22.10 -3.60 -7.66
N ARG A 21 20.80 -3.63 -7.70
CA ARG A 21 19.99 -3.83 -8.93
C ARG A 21 19.14 -2.60 -9.21
N THR A 22 19.03 -2.23 -10.48
CA THR A 22 18.09 -1.17 -10.89
C THR A 22 16.64 -1.65 -10.72
N ILE A 23 15.74 -0.71 -10.52
CA ILE A 23 14.28 -0.97 -10.43
C ILE A 23 13.81 -1.80 -11.63
N GLY A 24 14.21 -1.41 -12.84
CA GLY A 24 13.80 -2.10 -14.07
C GLY A 24 14.29 -3.56 -14.14
N LYS A 25 15.49 -3.86 -13.64
CA LYS A 25 15.94 -5.26 -13.60
C LYS A 25 15.06 -6.12 -12.70
N VAL A 26 14.68 -5.59 -11.53
CA VAL A 26 13.82 -6.30 -10.59
C VAL A 26 12.41 -6.42 -11.16
N PHE A 27 11.86 -5.34 -11.71
CA PHE A 27 10.50 -5.29 -12.26
C PHE A 27 10.33 -6.22 -13.47
N VAL A 28 11.28 -6.18 -14.42
CA VAL A 28 11.28 -7.07 -15.60
C VAL A 28 11.40 -8.53 -15.20
N GLU A 29 12.24 -8.85 -14.21
CA GLU A 29 12.35 -10.22 -13.70
C GLU A 29 11.03 -10.66 -13.04
N TYR A 30 10.43 -9.83 -12.21
CA TYR A 30 9.12 -10.09 -11.60
C TYR A 30 8.05 -10.38 -12.67
N ILE A 31 7.92 -9.51 -13.67
CA ILE A 31 6.94 -9.67 -14.75
C ILE A 31 7.19 -10.97 -15.52
N ARG A 32 8.44 -11.24 -15.91
CA ARG A 32 8.79 -12.42 -16.70
C ARG A 32 8.75 -13.74 -15.92
N THR A 33 8.71 -13.69 -14.60
CA THR A 33 8.43 -14.87 -13.77
C THR A 33 6.97 -15.31 -13.90
N HIS A 34 6.09 -14.35 -14.17
CA HIS A 34 4.65 -14.60 -14.26
C HIS A 34 4.10 -14.65 -15.69
N GLU A 35 4.81 -14.06 -16.64
CA GLU A 35 4.39 -14.00 -18.06
C GLU A 35 5.57 -14.35 -18.99
N ASN A 36 5.24 -15.12 -20.03
CA ASN A 36 6.21 -15.44 -21.07
C ASN A 36 6.22 -14.33 -22.15
N ILE A 37 6.82 -13.17 -21.81
CA ILE A 37 6.94 -12.02 -22.70
C ILE A 37 8.39 -11.57 -22.86
N SER A 38 8.65 -10.75 -23.89
CA SER A 38 9.98 -10.20 -24.14
C SER A 38 10.43 -9.27 -23.00
N LYS A 39 11.74 -9.01 -22.90
CA LYS A 39 12.26 -8.02 -21.96
C LYS A 39 11.73 -6.60 -22.23
N ASN A 40 11.54 -6.26 -23.51
CA ASN A 40 11.06 -4.94 -23.90
C ASN A 40 9.59 -4.74 -23.52
N ASP A 41 8.75 -5.76 -23.72
CA ASP A 41 7.34 -5.71 -23.34
C ASP A 41 7.20 -5.66 -21.79
N ALA A 42 8.00 -6.45 -21.08
CA ALA A 42 8.04 -6.40 -19.61
C ALA A 42 8.52 -5.04 -19.10
N TRP A 43 9.49 -4.42 -19.78
CA TRP A 43 9.94 -3.08 -19.46
C TRP A 43 8.82 -2.05 -19.67
N ALA A 44 8.16 -2.08 -20.83
CA ALA A 44 7.05 -1.19 -21.15
C ALA A 44 5.89 -1.31 -20.13
N LYS A 45 5.52 -2.55 -19.76
CA LYS A 45 4.51 -2.82 -18.73
C LYS A 45 4.93 -2.26 -17.37
N GLY A 46 6.20 -2.38 -16.99
CA GLY A 46 6.73 -1.80 -15.76
C GLY A 46 6.67 -0.27 -15.76
N VAL A 47 7.03 0.38 -16.87
CA VAL A 47 6.93 1.84 -17.06
C VAL A 47 5.48 2.29 -16.89
N GLU A 48 4.54 1.65 -17.57
CA GLU A 48 3.11 1.95 -17.46
C GLU A 48 2.61 1.89 -16.01
N MET A 49 2.97 0.84 -15.28
CA MET A 49 2.56 0.69 -13.88
C MET A 49 3.16 1.77 -12.96
N LEU A 50 4.41 2.20 -13.21
CA LEU A 50 5.02 3.29 -12.47
C LEU A 50 4.31 4.62 -12.74
N GLU A 51 3.91 4.89 -13.97
CA GLU A 51 3.18 6.10 -14.35
C GLU A 51 1.76 6.12 -13.74
N ARG A 52 1.08 4.98 -13.69
CA ARG A 52 -0.20 4.82 -12.96
C ARG A 52 -0.04 5.14 -11.46
N MET A 53 1.11 4.83 -10.88
CA MET A 53 1.47 5.24 -9.52
C MET A 53 1.91 6.71 -9.41
N ARG A 54 1.65 7.52 -10.44
CA ARG A 54 2.01 8.95 -10.50
C ARG A 54 3.51 9.19 -10.26
N LEU A 55 4.33 8.25 -10.69
CA LEU A 55 5.77 8.39 -10.76
C LEU A 55 6.13 8.90 -12.16
N PRO A 56 6.43 10.19 -12.31
CA PRO A 56 6.72 10.77 -13.64
C PRO A 56 8.02 10.20 -14.19
N ASN A 57 8.10 10.09 -15.52
CA ASN A 57 9.25 9.53 -16.20
C ASN A 57 9.58 8.09 -15.78
N GLY A 58 8.60 7.19 -15.86
CA GLY A 58 8.73 5.77 -15.47
C GLY A 58 9.99 5.11 -16.03
N ASP A 59 10.40 5.43 -17.27
CA ASP A 59 11.62 4.90 -17.88
C ASP A 59 12.91 5.31 -17.12
N ASN A 60 12.99 6.53 -16.61
CA ASN A 60 14.12 6.96 -15.78
C ASN A 60 14.12 6.25 -14.42
N ILE A 61 12.95 6.03 -13.84
CA ILE A 61 12.83 5.28 -12.59
C ILE A 61 13.24 3.83 -12.79
N MET A 62 12.86 3.20 -13.89
CA MET A 62 13.31 1.85 -14.24
C MET A 62 14.85 1.75 -14.34
N LYS A 63 15.53 2.80 -14.78
CA LYS A 63 17.01 2.88 -14.86
C LYS A 63 17.66 3.20 -13.52
N SER A 64 16.91 3.70 -12.55
CA SER A 64 17.45 4.11 -11.24
C SER A 64 17.68 2.93 -10.31
N TYR A 65 18.58 3.11 -9.35
CA TYR A 65 18.75 2.23 -8.20
C TYR A 65 17.83 2.65 -7.04
N PRO A 66 17.46 1.74 -6.15
CA PRO A 66 16.58 2.08 -5.01
C PRO A 66 17.08 3.25 -4.16
N PHE A 67 18.38 3.36 -3.92
CA PHE A 67 18.97 4.44 -3.11
C PHE A 67 18.90 5.83 -3.78
N GLN A 68 18.62 5.91 -5.09
CA GLN A 68 18.44 7.16 -5.82
C GLN A 68 17.01 7.70 -5.72
N LEU A 69 16.09 6.93 -5.16
CA LEU A 69 14.68 7.27 -5.01
C LEU A 69 14.38 7.72 -3.56
N SER A 70 13.45 8.66 -3.41
CA SER A 70 12.91 9.00 -2.08
C SER A 70 12.15 7.83 -1.47
N GLY A 71 11.90 7.86 -0.15
CA GLY A 71 11.11 6.84 0.53
C GLY A 71 9.73 6.62 -0.10
N GLY A 72 9.02 7.72 -0.36
CA GLY A 72 7.71 7.67 -1.02
C GLY A 72 7.75 7.14 -2.46
N MET A 73 8.82 7.44 -3.21
CA MET A 73 8.99 6.87 -4.56
C MET A 73 9.25 5.37 -4.48
N ARG A 74 10.10 4.90 -3.58
CA ARG A 74 10.34 3.46 -3.38
C ARG A 74 9.07 2.73 -2.99
N GLN A 75 8.28 3.32 -2.09
CA GLN A 75 6.99 2.73 -1.69
C GLN A 75 6.03 2.61 -2.87
N ARG A 76 5.91 3.65 -3.70
CA ARG A 76 5.09 3.60 -4.92
C ARG A 76 5.58 2.57 -5.93
N VAL A 77 6.89 2.37 -6.05
CA VAL A 77 7.45 1.27 -6.87
C VAL A 77 7.00 -0.08 -6.32
N GLY A 78 7.06 -0.30 -5.01
CA GLY A 78 6.58 -1.53 -4.37
C GLY A 78 5.09 -1.79 -4.62
N ILE A 79 4.26 -0.74 -4.52
CA ILE A 79 2.82 -0.81 -4.81
C ILE A 79 2.60 -1.11 -6.29
N ALA A 80 3.31 -0.43 -7.21
CA ALA A 80 3.23 -0.68 -8.64
C ALA A 80 3.52 -2.16 -8.97
N MET A 81 4.57 -2.72 -8.38
CA MET A 81 4.88 -4.14 -8.54
C MET A 81 3.75 -5.04 -8.02
N GLY A 82 3.24 -4.76 -6.81
CA GLY A 82 2.16 -5.53 -6.20
C GLY A 82 0.87 -5.50 -6.99
N MET A 83 0.58 -4.39 -7.66
CA MET A 83 -0.66 -4.18 -8.43
C MET A 83 -0.54 -4.51 -9.93
N THR A 84 0.65 -4.93 -10.40
CA THR A 84 0.93 -5.19 -11.84
C THR A 84 -0.04 -6.20 -12.47
N TYR A 85 -0.53 -7.14 -11.68
CA TYR A 85 -1.43 -8.20 -12.15
C TYR A 85 -2.87 -8.02 -11.68
N GLN A 86 -3.23 -6.86 -11.16
CA GLN A 86 -4.59 -6.58 -10.67
C GLN A 86 -5.09 -7.71 -9.77
N PRO A 87 -4.45 -7.94 -8.62
CA PRO A 87 -4.74 -9.10 -7.77
C PRO A 87 -6.17 -9.03 -7.22
N ASP A 88 -6.81 -10.18 -7.03
CA ASP A 88 -8.12 -10.28 -6.35
C ASP A 88 -7.98 -9.86 -4.87
N LEU A 89 -6.81 -10.14 -4.27
CA LEU A 89 -6.51 -9.79 -2.89
C LEU A 89 -5.12 -9.16 -2.75
N LEU A 90 -5.08 -7.95 -2.17
CA LEU A 90 -3.86 -7.28 -1.77
C LEU A 90 -3.72 -7.30 -0.24
N LEU A 91 -2.61 -7.83 0.24
CA LEU A 91 -2.19 -7.75 1.65
C LEU A 91 -1.18 -6.60 1.77
N ALA A 92 -1.42 -5.64 2.63
CA ALA A 92 -0.51 -4.53 2.85
C ALA A 92 -0.18 -4.38 4.34
N ASP A 93 1.08 -4.56 4.68
CA ASP A 93 1.58 -4.42 6.04
C ASP A 93 2.26 -3.07 6.21
N GLU A 94 1.65 -2.20 7.03
CA GLU A 94 2.11 -0.83 7.31
C GLU A 94 2.56 -0.04 6.06
N PRO A 95 1.75 0.01 4.99
CA PRO A 95 2.20 0.48 3.67
C PRO A 95 2.56 1.98 3.63
N THR A 96 2.33 2.72 4.71
CA THR A 96 2.55 4.17 4.77
C THR A 96 3.32 4.63 6.01
N SER A 97 3.78 3.73 6.88
CA SER A 97 4.36 4.07 8.19
C SER A 97 5.68 4.86 8.14
N ALA A 98 6.46 4.69 7.07
CA ALA A 98 7.76 5.36 6.89
C ALA A 98 7.68 6.69 6.11
N LEU A 99 6.47 7.25 5.94
CA LEU A 99 6.23 8.39 5.07
C LEU A 99 5.74 9.61 5.86
N ASP A 100 6.06 10.79 5.34
CA ASP A 100 5.46 12.03 5.84
C ASP A 100 3.94 12.08 5.55
N VAL A 101 3.21 12.89 6.32
CA VAL A 101 1.74 12.94 6.29
C VAL A 101 1.20 13.25 4.89
N THR A 102 1.86 14.12 4.14
CA THR A 102 1.42 14.49 2.79
C THR A 102 1.57 13.35 1.81
N THR A 103 2.72 12.69 1.82
CA THR A 103 3.00 11.51 0.99
C THR A 103 2.10 10.34 1.38
N GLN A 104 1.87 10.13 2.69
CA GLN A 104 0.93 9.14 3.19
C GLN A 104 -0.49 9.35 2.61
N ALA A 105 -1.02 10.57 2.71
CA ALA A 105 -2.35 10.88 2.18
C ALA A 105 -2.46 10.64 0.66
N GLN A 106 -1.41 10.95 -0.10
CA GLN A 106 -1.37 10.68 -1.52
C GLN A 106 -1.40 9.19 -1.84
N ILE A 107 -0.63 8.38 -1.12
CA ILE A 107 -0.58 6.92 -1.31
C ILE A 107 -1.91 6.27 -0.91
N VAL A 108 -2.50 6.69 0.21
CA VAL A 108 -3.82 6.21 0.63
C VAL A 108 -4.87 6.47 -0.44
N ARG A 109 -4.88 7.66 -1.03
CA ARG A 109 -5.79 7.98 -2.15
C ARG A 109 -5.53 7.10 -3.36
N GLN A 110 -4.27 6.84 -3.71
CA GLN A 110 -3.92 5.96 -4.83
C GLN A 110 -4.35 4.52 -4.59
N PHE A 111 -4.25 4.02 -3.36
CA PHE A 111 -4.79 2.70 -3.02
C PHE A 111 -6.31 2.62 -3.26
N MET A 112 -7.04 3.66 -2.86
CA MET A 112 -8.49 3.70 -3.09
C MET A 112 -8.84 3.75 -4.57
N GLU A 113 -8.12 4.57 -5.34
CA GLU A 113 -8.28 4.66 -6.80
C GLU A 113 -8.05 3.30 -7.48
N LEU A 114 -6.96 2.61 -7.11
CA LEU A 114 -6.64 1.28 -7.67
C LEU A 114 -7.61 0.18 -7.22
N ARG A 115 -8.06 0.24 -5.96
CA ARG A 115 -9.10 -0.67 -5.46
C ARG A 115 -10.35 -0.59 -6.31
N ASP A 116 -10.81 0.65 -6.55
CA ASP A 116 -12.05 0.89 -7.29
C ASP A 116 -11.89 0.58 -8.80
N GLU A 117 -10.70 0.84 -9.38
CA GLU A 117 -10.41 0.55 -10.78
C GLU A 117 -10.33 -0.95 -11.07
N TYR A 118 -9.75 -1.73 -10.13
CA TYR A 118 -9.44 -3.15 -10.35
C TYR A 118 -10.34 -4.10 -9.56
N ASP A 119 -11.30 -3.59 -8.80
CA ASP A 119 -12.16 -4.37 -7.90
C ASP A 119 -11.35 -5.29 -6.95
N THR A 120 -10.18 -4.79 -6.50
CA THR A 120 -9.25 -5.54 -5.64
C THR A 120 -9.71 -5.48 -4.18
N SER A 121 -9.89 -6.63 -3.54
CA SER A 121 -10.05 -6.71 -2.09
C SER A 121 -8.74 -6.40 -1.39
N MET A 122 -8.78 -5.65 -0.26
CA MET A 122 -7.57 -5.26 0.46
C MET A 122 -7.66 -5.62 1.94
N ILE A 123 -6.58 -6.19 2.48
CA ILE A 123 -6.36 -6.33 3.92
C ILE A 123 -5.15 -5.46 4.27
N ILE A 124 -5.38 -4.42 5.05
CA ILE A 124 -4.35 -3.45 5.42
C ILE A 124 -4.10 -3.53 6.92
N VAL A 125 -2.88 -3.83 7.30
CA VAL A 125 -2.41 -3.73 8.68
C VAL A 125 -1.84 -2.33 8.88
N THR A 126 -2.33 -1.61 9.87
CA THR A 126 -1.82 -0.27 10.20
C THR A 126 -2.08 0.06 11.67
N HIS A 127 -1.17 0.82 12.28
CA HIS A 127 -1.39 1.43 13.57
C HIS A 127 -2.04 2.83 13.46
N ASN A 128 -2.17 3.37 12.24
CA ASN A 128 -2.78 4.68 12.02
C ASN A 128 -4.30 4.53 11.82
N LEU A 129 -5.05 4.86 12.88
CA LEU A 129 -6.51 4.79 12.83
C LEU A 129 -7.14 5.73 11.80
N GLY A 130 -6.52 6.87 11.49
CA GLY A 130 -6.99 7.76 10.43
C GLY A 130 -6.95 7.09 9.06
N VAL A 131 -5.89 6.32 8.77
CA VAL A 131 -5.79 5.51 7.55
C VAL A 131 -6.86 4.42 7.54
N ALA A 132 -7.00 3.67 8.64
CA ALA A 132 -8.02 2.64 8.75
C ALA A 132 -9.43 3.20 8.59
N ALA A 133 -9.72 4.33 9.23
CA ALA A 133 -11.01 5.00 9.15
C ALA A 133 -11.35 5.52 7.75
N TYR A 134 -10.34 5.93 6.98
CA TYR A 134 -10.55 6.42 5.62
C TYR A 134 -10.75 5.28 4.61
N MET A 135 -9.98 4.19 4.74
CA MET A 135 -9.89 3.15 3.72
C MET A 135 -10.83 1.96 3.96
N ALA A 136 -11.12 1.63 5.22
CA ALA A 136 -11.76 0.36 5.55
C ALA A 136 -13.29 0.40 5.44
N ASP A 137 -13.88 -0.70 4.98
CA ASP A 137 -15.30 -0.99 5.13
C ASP A 137 -15.53 -1.69 6.49
N LYS A 138 -14.59 -2.57 6.88
CA LYS A 138 -14.58 -3.27 8.17
C LYS A 138 -13.24 -3.08 8.86
N ILE A 139 -13.28 -2.94 10.18
CA ILE A 139 -12.09 -2.79 11.01
C ILE A 139 -12.01 -3.93 12.01
N ILE A 140 -10.82 -4.52 12.14
CA ILE A 140 -10.47 -5.51 13.16
C ILE A 140 -9.43 -4.88 14.07
N VAL A 141 -9.73 -4.76 15.35
CA VAL A 141 -8.78 -4.29 16.37
C VAL A 141 -8.15 -5.48 17.06
N MET A 142 -6.83 -5.51 17.05
CA MET A 142 -6.04 -6.59 17.67
C MET A 142 -5.19 -6.06 18.81
N LYS A 143 -5.02 -6.88 19.85
CA LYS A 143 -4.12 -6.62 20.99
C LYS A 143 -3.51 -7.92 21.46
N HIS A 144 -2.19 -7.97 21.60
CA HIS A 144 -1.45 -9.16 22.05
C HIS A 144 -1.77 -10.43 21.26
N GLY A 145 -2.02 -10.33 19.95
CA GLY A 145 -2.33 -11.45 19.08
C GLY A 145 -3.80 -11.89 19.07
N GLU A 146 -4.66 -11.23 19.86
CA GLU A 146 -6.09 -11.54 19.95
C GLU A 146 -6.94 -10.45 19.29
N ILE A 147 -8.06 -10.84 18.69
CA ILE A 147 -9.06 -9.91 18.18
C ILE A 147 -9.88 -9.41 19.37
N VAL A 148 -9.74 -8.14 19.71
CA VAL A 148 -10.48 -7.52 20.82
C VAL A 148 -11.79 -6.88 20.37
N GLU A 149 -11.86 -6.43 19.13
CA GLU A 149 -13.09 -5.90 18.54
C GLU A 149 -13.06 -6.04 17.01
N CYS A 150 -14.25 -6.26 16.41
CA CYS A 150 -14.43 -6.30 14.95
C CYS A 150 -15.79 -5.72 14.59
N GLY A 151 -15.86 -5.01 13.48
CA GLY A 151 -17.12 -4.48 12.96
C GLY A 151 -16.97 -3.54 11.80
N ASP A 152 -18.11 -3.10 11.29
CA ASP A 152 -18.17 -2.09 10.26
C ASP A 152 -17.54 -0.80 10.76
N ARG A 153 -16.85 -0.11 9.86
CA ARG A 153 -16.10 1.14 10.14
C ARG A 153 -16.94 2.12 10.96
N GLU A 154 -18.14 2.45 10.47
CA GLU A 154 -19.00 3.47 11.10
C GLU A 154 -19.38 3.12 12.53
N ARG A 155 -19.76 1.86 12.75
CA ARG A 155 -20.10 1.35 14.09
C ARG A 155 -18.89 1.42 15.03
N LEU A 156 -17.72 0.99 14.56
CA LEU A 156 -16.55 0.94 15.41
C LEU A 156 -16.04 2.33 15.77
N LEU A 157 -16.05 3.28 14.82
CA LEU A 157 -15.61 4.65 15.06
C LEU A 157 -16.54 5.43 16.00
N LYS A 158 -17.87 5.19 15.92
CA LYS A 158 -18.87 5.92 16.72
C LYS A 158 -19.26 5.21 18.01
N HIS A 159 -19.17 3.87 18.04
CA HIS A 159 -19.74 3.04 19.10
C HIS A 159 -18.79 1.89 19.49
N ALA A 160 -17.50 2.19 19.68
CA ALA A 160 -16.52 1.24 20.18
C ALA A 160 -16.96 0.64 21.51
N LYS A 161 -16.96 -0.67 21.61
CA LYS A 161 -17.41 -1.42 22.79
C LYS A 161 -16.29 -1.62 23.79
N THR A 162 -15.07 -1.92 23.31
CA THR A 162 -13.93 -2.22 24.20
C THR A 162 -13.25 -0.92 24.63
N GLU A 163 -12.76 -0.93 25.86
CA GLU A 163 -12.00 0.20 26.38
C GLU A 163 -10.72 0.46 25.56
N TYR A 164 -10.05 -0.60 25.12
CA TYR A 164 -8.84 -0.49 24.30
C TYR A 164 -9.12 0.20 22.96
N THR A 165 -10.22 -0.16 22.27
CA THR A 165 -10.59 0.51 21.02
C THR A 165 -10.91 2.00 21.26
N ARG A 166 -11.58 2.34 22.36
CA ARG A 166 -11.83 3.74 22.72
C ARG A 166 -10.55 4.51 22.98
N GLN A 167 -9.61 3.93 23.72
CA GLN A 167 -8.30 4.54 23.95
C GLN A 167 -7.53 4.80 22.64
N LEU A 168 -7.58 3.87 21.69
CA LEU A 168 -6.97 4.07 20.38
C LEU A 168 -7.64 5.21 19.60
N LEU A 169 -8.98 5.29 19.63
CA LEU A 169 -9.73 6.37 18.98
C LEU A 169 -9.46 7.74 19.63
N ASP A 170 -9.34 7.79 20.95
CA ASP A 170 -9.06 9.02 21.69
C ASP A 170 -7.63 9.53 21.46
N ALA A 171 -6.71 8.64 21.10
CA ALA A 171 -5.32 8.99 20.76
C ALA A 171 -5.18 9.62 19.35
N VAL A 172 -6.23 9.59 18.51
CA VAL A 172 -6.22 10.23 17.19
C VAL A 172 -6.27 11.75 17.36
N PRO A 173 -5.27 12.51 16.84
CA PRO A 173 -5.28 13.96 16.96
C PRO A 173 -6.53 14.59 16.34
N SER A 174 -7.13 15.55 17.02
CA SER A 174 -8.19 16.38 16.48
C SER A 174 -7.66 17.79 16.20
N LEU A 175 -7.83 18.29 14.99
CA LEU A 175 -7.58 19.69 14.66
C LEU A 175 -8.92 20.44 14.62
N GLY A 176 -9.03 21.48 15.45
CA GLY A 176 -10.20 22.37 15.46
C GLY A 176 -11.53 21.71 15.87
N GLY A 177 -11.51 20.66 16.71
CA GLY A 177 -12.72 20.02 17.23
C GLY A 177 -13.35 18.98 16.30
N MET A 178 -12.88 18.81 15.10
CA MET A 178 -13.22 17.69 14.24
C MET A 178 -12.12 16.63 14.32
N ARG A 179 -12.47 15.41 14.68
CA ARG A 179 -11.56 14.26 14.55
C ARG A 179 -11.35 13.96 13.06
N TYR A 180 -10.11 13.71 12.62
CA TYR A 180 -9.79 13.21 11.28
C TYR A 180 -10.19 11.73 11.13
N VAL A 181 -11.39 11.38 11.57
CA VAL A 181 -11.93 10.02 11.51
C VAL A 181 -13.38 10.10 11.03
#